data_012ac3dcb6fd33483f50cc54aa930ab4
#
_entry.id   012ac3dcb6fd33483f50cc54aa930ab4
#
_cell.length_a   1.000
_cell.length_b   1.000
_cell.length_c   1.000
_cell.angle_alpha   90.00
_cell.angle_beta   90.00
_cell.angle_gamma   90.00
#
_symmetry.space_group_name_H-M   'P 1'
#
loop_
_entity.id
_entity.type
_entity.pdbx_description
1 polymer ?
#
loop_
_entity_poly.entity_id
_entity_poly.type
_entity_poly.pdbx_seq_one_letter_code
_entity_poly.pdbx_strand_id
1 'polypeptide(L)'
;MTTASDPHSSHGLRRLSAGTLGWLGRRLDRFDPFAAPGPASGRPPAEPGGAHRPAKAALELALLSHCWTRLDEGADPRRTEATARLRAIWRHPGFPRLLAADPRAAAQYRLACAALAPAGTEDAPCRADLARLTPADLSPAGRSPYQRLELRYYADKAGVAHTVEPYADLAERNVLVELPATALARAARRDRRVGVAVRADEPPVTVPEAYALTHSSFYLSDFARTGPGLPEGAVAAAADLVARLLEHCVRHDWWDLAAELVMTQVCLGLDALGTPEGAAAVDCLARAQRPDGSLPGRSAATRASAADPPAAYFATAYHTTLVTALMTLLLGAAGTPGPAGTPGPAGTPGPADTRGTADTRGTAETRGAAAAG
;
A
#
# COMPACT_ATOMS: atom_id res chain seq x y z
N MET A 1 -29.75 -12.11 6.08
CA MET A 1 -29.52 -12.53 7.48
C MET A 1 -28.28 -11.82 7.95
N THR A 2 -28.41 -10.75 8.73
CA THR A 2 -27.31 -10.01 9.33
C THR A 2 -26.77 -10.86 10.49
N THR A 3 -25.63 -11.51 10.28
CA THR A 3 -24.91 -12.18 11.36
C THR A 3 -24.41 -11.10 12.33
N ALA A 4 -24.90 -11.11 13.56
CA ALA A 4 -24.43 -10.23 14.61
C ALA A 4 -22.94 -10.50 14.81
N SER A 5 -22.09 -9.48 14.56
CA SER A 5 -20.66 -9.56 14.83
C SER A 5 -20.42 -9.95 16.28
N ASP A 6 -19.54 -10.92 16.53
CA ASP A 6 -19.19 -11.37 17.87
C ASP A 6 -18.68 -10.19 18.70
N PRO A 7 -19.27 -9.91 19.88
CA PRO A 7 -18.84 -8.81 20.74
C PRO A 7 -17.37 -8.90 21.18
N HIS A 8 -16.77 -10.09 21.18
CA HIS A 8 -15.34 -10.27 21.47
C HIS A 8 -14.45 -9.71 20.36
N SER A 9 -14.77 -9.97 19.09
CA SER A 9 -14.03 -9.46 17.93
C SER A 9 -14.09 -7.93 17.86
N SER A 10 -15.26 -7.34 18.15
CA SER A 10 -15.44 -5.89 18.22
C SER A 10 -14.62 -5.22 19.34
N HIS A 11 -14.45 -5.89 20.49
CA HIS A 11 -13.62 -5.36 21.59
C HIS A 11 -12.13 -5.45 21.25
N GLY A 12 -11.69 -6.57 20.66
CA GLY A 12 -10.31 -6.77 20.20
C GLY A 12 -9.90 -5.71 19.18
N LEU A 13 -10.75 -5.45 18.21
CA LEU A 13 -10.51 -4.43 17.18
C LEU A 13 -10.39 -3.02 17.75
N ARG A 14 -11.30 -2.63 18.68
CA ARG A 14 -11.22 -1.32 19.35
C ARG A 14 -9.93 -1.17 20.15
N ARG A 15 -9.50 -2.22 20.86
CA ARG A 15 -8.25 -2.21 21.62
C ARG A 15 -7.04 -2.08 20.68
N LEU A 16 -7.01 -2.84 19.57
CA LEU A 16 -5.96 -2.73 18.55
C LEU A 16 -5.87 -1.31 18.00
N SER A 17 -7.00 -0.74 17.58
CA SER A 17 -7.06 0.61 17.02
C SER A 17 -6.56 1.66 18.02
N ALA A 18 -7.14 1.68 19.21
CA ALA A 18 -6.75 2.64 20.25
C ALA A 18 -5.27 2.51 20.63
N GLY A 19 -4.77 1.28 20.75
CA GLY A 19 -3.38 0.99 21.10
C GLY A 19 -2.41 1.42 20.03
N THR A 20 -2.61 1.00 18.77
CA THR A 20 -1.70 1.29 17.66
C THR A 20 -1.66 2.78 17.33
N LEU A 21 -2.82 3.42 17.18
CA LEU A 21 -2.90 4.87 16.95
C LEU A 21 -2.33 5.68 18.11
N GLY A 22 -2.56 5.22 19.36
CA GLY A 22 -1.97 5.83 20.55
C GLY A 22 -0.45 5.69 20.59
N TRP A 23 0.09 4.53 20.23
CA TRP A 23 1.54 4.30 20.19
C TRP A 23 2.22 5.18 19.14
N LEU A 24 1.64 5.24 17.92
CA LEU A 24 2.14 6.07 16.83
C LEU A 24 2.11 7.56 17.22
N GLY A 25 0.98 8.04 17.77
CA GLY A 25 0.83 9.43 18.19
C GLY A 25 1.88 9.87 19.22
N ARG A 26 2.22 9.00 20.19
CA ARG A 26 3.28 9.30 21.17
C ARG A 26 4.70 9.28 20.62
N ARG A 27 4.90 8.89 19.35
CA ARG A 27 6.22 8.71 18.72
C ARG A 27 6.37 9.43 17.38
N LEU A 28 5.57 10.45 17.14
CA LEU A 28 5.60 11.24 15.90
C LEU A 28 6.97 11.86 15.62
N ASP A 29 7.72 12.22 16.70
CA ASP A 29 9.10 12.69 16.59
C ASP A 29 10.05 11.67 15.95
N ARG A 30 9.78 10.38 16.10
CA ARG A 30 10.60 9.30 15.52
C ARG A 30 10.40 9.12 14.03
N PHE A 31 9.29 9.58 13.48
CA PHE A 31 9.03 9.62 12.04
C PHE A 31 9.68 10.83 11.36
N ASP A 32 10.10 11.83 12.14
CA ASP A 32 10.77 13.03 11.63
C ASP A 32 12.27 12.76 11.45
N PRO A 33 12.76 12.68 10.20
CA PRO A 33 14.16 12.42 9.93
C PRO A 33 15.09 13.56 10.36
N PHE A 34 14.53 14.75 10.66
CA PHE A 34 15.24 15.97 11.01
C PHE A 34 15.09 16.36 12.49
N ALA A 35 14.29 15.61 13.25
CA ALA A 35 14.19 15.84 14.67
C ALA A 35 15.56 15.73 15.33
N ALA A 36 15.91 16.75 16.14
CA ALA A 36 17.16 16.72 16.89
C ALA A 36 17.22 15.46 17.76
N PRO A 37 18.35 14.75 17.83
CA PRO A 37 18.51 13.65 18.73
C PRO A 37 18.33 14.16 20.18
N GLY A 38 17.22 13.80 20.81
CA GLY A 38 17.03 14.07 22.24
C GLY A 38 18.13 13.38 23.04
N PRO A 39 18.45 13.85 24.26
CA PRO A 39 19.52 13.33 25.11
C PRO A 39 19.43 11.82 25.40
N ALA A 40 18.26 11.21 25.19
CA ALA A 40 18.02 9.77 25.30
C ALA A 40 17.91 9.04 23.94
N SER A 41 18.14 9.71 22.84
CA SER A 41 17.76 9.18 21.51
C SER A 41 18.84 8.34 20.89
N GLY A 42 19.82 7.77 21.57
CA GLY A 42 20.83 6.82 21.05
C GLY A 42 20.61 6.40 19.57
N ARG A 43 20.44 7.37 18.66
CA ARG A 43 20.18 7.13 17.24
C ARG A 43 21.47 6.56 16.66
N PRO A 44 21.53 5.26 16.31
CA PRO A 44 22.69 4.77 15.63
C PRO A 44 22.87 5.55 14.32
N PRO A 45 24.10 5.82 13.89
CA PRO A 45 24.34 6.31 12.54
C PRO A 45 23.64 5.36 11.57
N ALA A 46 23.02 5.92 10.52
CA ALA A 46 22.30 5.16 9.53
C ALA A 46 23.28 4.11 8.92
N GLU A 47 23.14 2.87 9.34
CA GLU A 47 23.84 1.75 8.72
C GLU A 47 23.42 1.65 7.25
N PRO A 48 24.35 1.54 6.30
CA PRO A 48 24.03 1.30 4.90
C PRO A 48 23.31 -0.06 4.79
N GLY A 49 21.98 -0.04 4.61
CA GLY A 49 21.15 -1.23 4.53
C GLY A 49 20.28 -1.54 5.75
N GLY A 50 20.32 -0.72 6.80
CA GLY A 50 19.51 -0.89 8.02
C GLY A 50 18.00 -0.87 7.74
N ALA A 51 17.24 -1.63 8.53
CA ALA A 51 15.79 -1.84 8.40
C ALA A 51 14.94 -0.55 8.48
N HIS A 52 15.47 0.54 9.01
CA HIS A 52 14.80 1.83 9.15
C HIS A 52 15.36 2.85 8.16
N ARG A 53 14.61 3.11 7.09
CA ARG A 53 14.88 4.20 6.15
C ARG A 53 14.03 5.42 6.55
N PRO A 54 14.62 6.54 7.03
CA PRO A 54 13.84 7.67 7.57
C PRO A 54 12.85 8.27 6.56
N ALA A 55 13.22 8.33 5.27
CA ALA A 55 12.29 8.76 4.23
C ALA A 55 11.07 7.84 4.11
N LYS A 56 11.30 6.52 4.15
CA LYS A 56 10.23 5.52 4.08
C LYS A 56 9.25 5.67 5.25
N ALA A 57 9.76 5.79 6.47
CA ALA A 57 8.90 5.95 7.64
C ALA A 57 8.03 7.22 7.56
N ALA A 58 8.58 8.35 7.11
CA ALA A 58 7.82 9.58 6.90
C ALA A 58 6.72 9.42 5.84
N LEU A 59 7.02 8.73 4.72
CA LEU A 59 6.04 8.47 3.66
C LEU A 59 4.95 7.49 4.12
N GLU A 60 5.29 6.47 4.91
CA GLU A 60 4.32 5.53 5.49
C GLU A 60 3.39 6.23 6.49
N LEU A 61 3.92 7.13 7.35
CA LEU A 61 3.09 7.96 8.21
C LEU A 61 2.16 8.88 7.39
N ALA A 62 2.64 9.41 6.26
CA ALA A 62 1.82 10.22 5.36
C ALA A 62 0.70 9.39 4.72
N LEU A 63 0.98 8.15 4.31
CA LEU A 63 -0.02 7.23 3.79
C LEU A 63 -1.10 6.92 4.85
N LEU A 64 -0.70 6.60 6.07
CA LEU A 64 -1.63 6.40 7.19
C LEU A 64 -2.49 7.64 7.42
N SER A 65 -1.89 8.84 7.48
CA SER A 65 -2.60 10.10 7.69
C SER A 65 -3.57 10.40 6.55
N HIS A 66 -3.17 10.12 5.31
CA HIS A 66 -4.00 10.26 4.12
C HIS A 66 -5.24 9.34 4.18
N CYS A 67 -5.04 8.05 4.47
CA CYS A 67 -6.14 7.10 4.60
C CYS A 67 -7.02 7.44 5.80
N TRP A 68 -6.44 7.79 6.94
CA TRP A 68 -7.18 8.17 8.15
C TRP A 68 -8.11 9.36 7.90
N THR A 69 -7.61 10.41 7.24
CA THR A 69 -8.41 11.59 6.91
C THR A 69 -9.60 11.25 6.00
N ARG A 70 -9.48 10.22 5.17
CA ARG A 70 -10.51 9.80 4.22
C ARG A 70 -11.53 8.81 4.79
N LEU A 71 -11.13 8.05 5.80
CA LEU A 71 -11.94 6.98 6.39
C LEU A 71 -12.65 7.39 7.68
N ASP A 72 -12.15 8.41 8.36
CA ASP A 72 -12.70 8.92 9.62
C ASP A 72 -12.83 10.44 9.55
N GLU A 73 -14.06 10.93 9.49
CA GLU A 73 -14.38 12.36 9.49
C GLU A 73 -14.31 12.99 10.89
N GLY A 74 -14.17 12.18 11.95
CA GLY A 74 -14.08 12.63 13.34
C GLY A 74 -12.86 13.51 13.60
N ALA A 75 -12.94 14.36 14.61
CA ALA A 75 -11.83 15.19 15.06
C ALA A 75 -10.93 14.40 16.02
N ASP A 76 -9.93 13.68 15.49
CA ASP A 76 -8.91 13.02 16.32
C ASP A 76 -7.69 13.93 16.50
N PRO A 77 -7.32 14.32 17.73
CA PRO A 77 -6.16 15.19 17.99
C PRO A 77 -4.84 14.56 17.49
N ARG A 78 -4.72 13.23 17.52
CA ARG A 78 -3.52 12.51 17.04
C ARG A 78 -3.34 12.69 15.55
N ARG A 79 -4.45 12.68 14.76
CA ARG A 79 -4.43 12.96 13.33
C ARG A 79 -3.98 14.40 13.05
N THR A 80 -4.48 15.34 13.82
CA THR A 80 -4.08 16.76 13.71
C THR A 80 -2.58 16.93 13.98
N GLU A 81 -2.06 16.29 15.02
CA GLU A 81 -0.65 16.34 15.37
C GLU A 81 0.23 15.65 14.34
N ALA A 82 -0.17 14.46 13.84
CA ALA A 82 0.53 13.77 12.75
C ALA A 82 0.60 14.65 11.49
N THR A 83 -0.52 15.29 11.11
CA THR A 83 -0.57 16.21 9.97
C THR A 83 0.35 17.41 10.17
N ALA A 84 0.40 17.98 11.36
CA ALA A 84 1.30 19.10 11.69
C ALA A 84 2.77 18.67 11.57
N ARG A 85 3.12 17.48 12.06
CA ARG A 85 4.47 16.90 11.95
C ARG A 85 4.85 16.66 10.49
N LEU A 86 3.95 16.06 9.71
CA LEU A 86 4.18 15.84 8.29
C LEU A 86 4.40 17.16 7.53
N ARG A 87 3.62 18.20 7.82
CA ARG A 87 3.85 19.54 7.22
C ARG A 87 5.24 20.09 7.55
N ALA A 88 5.74 19.88 8.76
CA ALA A 88 7.08 20.29 9.15
C ALA A 88 8.16 19.52 8.37
N ILE A 89 8.01 18.19 8.21
CA ILE A 89 8.92 17.35 7.44
C ILE A 89 8.94 17.80 5.96
N TRP A 90 7.77 18.00 5.34
CA TRP A 90 7.65 18.41 3.93
C TRP A 90 8.30 19.77 3.65
N ARG A 91 8.22 20.71 4.60
CA ARG A 91 8.84 22.03 4.48
C ARG A 91 10.35 22.02 4.74
N HIS A 92 10.90 20.95 5.29
CA HIS A 92 12.31 20.90 5.62
C HIS A 92 13.18 20.84 4.36
N PRO A 93 14.18 21.74 4.18
CA PRO A 93 14.97 21.87 2.94
C PRO A 93 15.80 20.62 2.63
N GLY A 94 16.05 19.77 3.61
CA GLY A 94 16.73 18.49 3.44
C GLY A 94 15.85 17.35 2.93
N PHE A 95 14.51 17.49 2.95
CA PHE A 95 13.61 16.37 2.63
C PHE A 95 13.72 15.90 1.15
N PRO A 96 13.78 16.80 0.14
CA PRO A 96 13.99 16.36 -1.24
C PRO A 96 15.30 15.58 -1.45
N ARG A 97 16.37 15.95 -0.76
CA ARG A 97 17.65 15.22 -0.81
C ARG A 97 17.54 13.84 -0.18
N LEU A 98 16.80 13.74 0.92
CA LEU A 98 16.55 12.45 1.59
C LEU A 98 15.75 11.47 0.72
N LEU A 99 14.74 11.97 -0.03
CA LEU A 99 13.97 11.19 -1.00
C LEU A 99 14.84 10.68 -2.15
N ALA A 100 15.90 11.39 -2.50
CA ALA A 100 16.83 11.04 -3.58
C ALA A 100 17.99 10.14 -3.13
N ALA A 101 18.14 9.88 -1.83
CA ALA A 101 19.29 9.16 -1.28
C ALA A 101 19.41 7.70 -1.77
N ASP A 102 18.30 7.06 -2.11
CA ASP A 102 18.27 5.74 -2.74
C ASP A 102 17.85 5.88 -4.22
N PRO A 103 18.78 5.81 -5.18
CA PRO A 103 18.44 6.00 -6.60
C PRO A 103 17.38 5.03 -7.12
N ARG A 104 17.29 3.81 -6.54
CA ARG A 104 16.32 2.78 -6.96
C ARG A 104 14.89 3.13 -6.53
N ALA A 105 14.74 3.83 -5.42
CA ALA A 105 13.45 4.22 -4.85
C ALA A 105 13.12 5.71 -5.10
N ALA A 106 14.06 6.52 -5.57
CA ALA A 106 13.95 7.97 -5.63
C ALA A 106 12.71 8.47 -6.40
N ALA A 107 12.43 7.90 -7.58
CA ALA A 107 11.25 8.28 -8.37
C ALA A 107 9.95 7.96 -7.62
N GLN A 108 9.85 6.75 -7.07
CA GLN A 108 8.69 6.30 -6.29
C GLN A 108 8.49 7.14 -5.03
N TYR A 109 9.56 7.45 -4.29
CA TYR A 109 9.47 8.27 -3.08
C TYR A 109 9.05 9.72 -3.38
N ARG A 110 9.52 10.30 -4.49
CA ARG A 110 9.09 11.64 -4.93
C ARG A 110 7.62 11.66 -5.35
N LEU A 111 7.16 10.64 -6.08
CA LEU A 111 5.75 10.49 -6.44
C LEU A 111 4.88 10.33 -5.19
N ALA A 112 5.25 9.45 -4.27
CA ALA A 112 4.55 9.29 -3.01
C ALA A 112 4.54 10.57 -2.17
N CYS A 113 5.66 11.30 -2.12
CA CYS A 113 5.76 12.60 -1.46
C CYS A 113 4.77 13.61 -2.02
N ALA A 114 4.68 13.74 -3.34
CA ALA A 114 3.74 14.66 -3.99
C ALA A 114 2.27 14.22 -3.84
N ALA A 115 2.01 12.91 -3.95
CA ALA A 115 0.67 12.33 -3.84
C ALA A 115 0.08 12.42 -2.42
N LEU A 116 0.94 12.33 -1.41
CA LEU A 116 0.57 12.27 0.00
C LEU A 116 0.86 13.59 0.75
N ALA A 117 1.19 14.66 0.04
CA ALA A 117 1.44 15.95 0.65
C ALA A 117 0.23 16.41 1.48
N PRO A 118 0.41 16.77 2.77
CA PRO A 118 -0.69 17.24 3.58
C PRO A 118 -1.30 18.52 2.99
N ALA A 119 -2.61 18.67 3.05
CA ALA A 119 -3.31 19.83 2.51
C ALA A 119 -2.70 21.15 3.04
N GLY A 120 -2.50 22.11 2.14
CA GLY A 120 -1.88 23.40 2.47
C GLY A 120 -0.37 23.34 2.71
N THR A 121 0.30 22.27 2.31
CA THR A 121 1.75 22.17 2.31
C THR A 121 2.30 22.57 0.94
N GLU A 122 3.30 23.45 0.91
CA GLU A 122 4.01 23.76 -0.31
C GLU A 122 4.94 22.60 -0.68
N ASP A 123 4.69 21.99 -1.83
CA ASP A 123 5.46 20.84 -2.36
C ASP A 123 6.24 21.21 -3.64
N ALA A 124 6.35 22.52 -3.95
CA ALA A 124 7.00 23.03 -5.14
C ALA A 124 8.41 22.45 -5.40
N PRO A 125 9.30 22.28 -4.42
CA PRO A 125 10.59 21.65 -4.65
C PRO A 125 10.48 20.21 -5.12
N CYS A 126 9.58 19.42 -4.54
CA CYS A 126 9.33 18.03 -4.94
C CYS A 126 8.74 17.97 -6.36
N ARG A 127 7.78 18.84 -6.69
CA ARG A 127 7.20 18.93 -8.04
C ARG A 127 8.22 19.38 -9.09
N ALA A 128 9.10 20.31 -8.75
CA ALA A 128 10.18 20.72 -9.64
C ALA A 128 11.15 19.56 -9.96
N ASP A 129 11.43 18.72 -8.97
CA ASP A 129 12.23 17.50 -9.19
C ASP A 129 11.49 16.45 -10.03
N LEU A 130 10.17 16.27 -9.80
CA LEU A 130 9.35 15.39 -10.61
C LEU A 130 9.25 15.84 -12.07
N ALA A 131 9.16 17.15 -12.32
CA ALA A 131 9.10 17.71 -13.67
C ALA A 131 10.37 17.46 -14.49
N ARG A 132 11.48 17.10 -13.86
CA ARG A 132 12.73 16.71 -14.53
C ARG A 132 12.78 15.22 -14.90
N LEU A 133 11.87 14.41 -14.35
CA LEU A 133 11.83 12.98 -14.65
C LEU A 133 11.22 12.77 -16.04
N THR A 134 11.88 11.93 -16.83
CA THR A 134 11.35 11.48 -18.10
C THR A 134 10.31 10.36 -17.90
N PRO A 135 9.43 10.07 -18.86
CA PRO A 135 8.55 8.91 -18.79
C PRO A 135 9.31 7.59 -18.55
N ALA A 136 10.54 7.46 -19.07
CA ALA A 136 11.39 6.30 -18.84
C ALA A 136 11.85 6.18 -17.36
N ASP A 137 12.10 7.31 -16.70
CA ASP A 137 12.44 7.32 -15.26
C ASP A 137 11.24 6.91 -14.40
N LEU A 138 10.03 7.28 -14.82
CA LEU A 138 8.78 6.95 -14.13
C LEU A 138 8.32 5.51 -14.38
N SER A 139 8.68 4.94 -15.52
CA SER A 139 8.32 3.56 -15.89
C SER A 139 9.52 2.80 -16.45
N PRO A 140 10.58 2.58 -15.67
CA PRO A 140 11.77 1.89 -16.14
C PRO A 140 11.43 0.45 -16.55
N ALA A 141 12.07 0.00 -17.63
CA ALA A 141 11.95 -1.37 -18.12
C ALA A 141 12.30 -2.39 -17.01
N GLY A 142 11.60 -3.52 -16.98
CA GLY A 142 11.85 -4.61 -16.04
C GLY A 142 11.15 -4.50 -14.68
N ARG A 143 10.32 -3.47 -14.45
CA ARG A 143 9.45 -3.45 -13.27
C ARG A 143 8.30 -4.46 -13.39
N SER A 144 8.03 -5.15 -12.29
CA SER A 144 6.89 -6.08 -12.22
C SER A 144 5.55 -5.35 -12.36
N PRO A 145 4.45 -6.03 -12.74
CA PRO A 145 3.14 -5.41 -12.86
C PRO A 145 2.72 -4.64 -11.59
N TYR A 146 2.97 -5.20 -10.39
CA TYR A 146 2.60 -4.52 -9.14
C TYR A 146 3.42 -3.24 -8.90
N GLN A 147 4.72 -3.22 -9.25
CA GLN A 147 5.55 -2.01 -9.14
C GLN A 147 5.12 -0.92 -10.10
N ARG A 148 4.64 -1.30 -11.30
CA ARG A 148 4.07 -0.36 -12.28
C ARG A 148 2.74 0.19 -11.79
N LEU A 149 1.92 -0.66 -11.17
CA LEU A 149 0.66 -0.25 -10.54
C LEU A 149 0.90 0.77 -9.42
N GLU A 150 1.87 0.55 -8.55
CA GLU A 150 2.25 1.49 -7.50
C GLU A 150 2.70 2.84 -8.06
N LEU A 151 3.55 2.82 -9.10
CA LEU A 151 3.98 4.04 -9.78
C LEU A 151 2.80 4.81 -10.36
N ARG A 152 1.91 4.11 -11.07
CA ARG A 152 0.70 4.71 -11.63
C ARG A 152 -0.16 5.32 -10.54
N TYR A 153 -0.42 4.58 -9.46
CA TYR A 153 -1.24 5.05 -8.35
C TYR A 153 -0.74 6.39 -7.78
N TYR A 154 0.55 6.48 -7.48
CA TYR A 154 1.10 7.73 -6.95
C TYR A 154 1.24 8.83 -8.01
N ALA A 155 1.51 8.51 -9.27
CA ALA A 155 1.57 9.49 -10.34
C ALA A 155 0.21 10.13 -10.61
N ASP A 156 -0.86 9.32 -10.71
CA ASP A 156 -2.23 9.81 -10.87
C ASP A 156 -2.66 10.70 -9.69
N LYS A 157 -2.37 10.28 -8.45
CA LYS A 157 -2.68 11.10 -7.25
C LYS A 157 -1.87 12.39 -7.18
N ALA A 158 -0.63 12.38 -7.64
CA ALA A 158 0.22 13.57 -7.71
C ALA A 158 -0.12 14.48 -8.90
N GLY A 159 -0.95 14.04 -9.85
CA GLY A 159 -1.25 14.76 -11.09
C GLY A 159 -0.02 14.85 -12.02
N VAL A 160 0.84 13.83 -12.01
CA VAL A 160 2.07 13.77 -12.82
C VAL A 160 1.80 12.96 -14.08
N ALA A 161 2.12 13.54 -15.25
CA ALA A 161 2.01 12.83 -16.53
C ALA A 161 2.97 11.64 -16.58
N HIS A 162 2.48 10.47 -17.03
CA HIS A 162 3.23 9.23 -17.12
C HIS A 162 2.72 8.37 -18.27
N THR A 163 3.46 7.31 -18.61
CA THR A 163 3.14 6.36 -19.70
C THR A 163 2.85 4.93 -19.17
N VAL A 164 2.61 4.79 -17.87
CA VAL A 164 2.22 3.48 -17.29
C VAL A 164 0.85 3.09 -17.82
N GLU A 165 0.64 1.82 -18.10
CA GLU A 165 -0.60 1.29 -18.67
C GLU A 165 -1.83 1.60 -17.81
N PRO A 166 -3.03 1.62 -18.43
CA PRO A 166 -4.30 1.75 -17.71
C PRO A 166 -4.48 0.73 -16.57
N TYR A 167 -5.26 1.08 -15.55
CA TYR A 167 -5.56 0.16 -14.43
C TYR A 167 -6.19 -1.15 -14.91
N ALA A 168 -7.04 -1.13 -15.95
CA ALA A 168 -7.64 -2.35 -16.51
C ALA A 168 -6.58 -3.32 -17.01
N ASP A 169 -5.61 -2.86 -17.78
CA ASP A 169 -4.53 -3.70 -18.32
C ASP A 169 -3.62 -4.24 -17.20
N LEU A 170 -3.38 -3.42 -16.16
CA LEU A 170 -2.60 -3.83 -14.98
C LEU A 170 -3.36 -4.82 -14.11
N ALA A 171 -4.70 -4.72 -14.03
CA ALA A 171 -5.54 -5.64 -13.29
C ALA A 171 -5.60 -7.04 -13.96
N GLU A 172 -5.73 -7.09 -15.29
CA GLU A 172 -5.74 -8.36 -16.05
C GLU A 172 -4.46 -9.19 -15.87
N ARG A 173 -3.30 -8.51 -15.76
CA ARG A 173 -1.97 -9.12 -15.64
C ARG A 173 -1.42 -9.03 -14.22
N ASN A 174 -2.30 -8.96 -13.24
CA ASN A 174 -1.93 -8.76 -11.86
C ASN A 174 -1.64 -10.07 -11.15
N VAL A 175 -0.81 -10.02 -10.13
CA VAL A 175 -0.53 -11.15 -9.23
C VAL A 175 -1.78 -11.68 -8.54
N LEU A 176 -2.82 -10.86 -8.33
CA LEU A 176 -4.13 -11.28 -7.82
C LEU A 176 -4.85 -12.24 -8.78
N VAL A 177 -4.55 -12.19 -10.09
CA VAL A 177 -5.09 -13.09 -11.10
C VAL A 177 -4.20 -14.33 -11.28
N GLU A 178 -2.88 -14.15 -11.29
CA GLU A 178 -1.91 -15.20 -11.65
C GLU A 178 -1.53 -16.12 -10.48
N LEU A 179 -1.36 -15.58 -9.27
CA LEU A 179 -0.87 -16.34 -8.13
C LEU A 179 -1.83 -17.43 -7.64
N PRO A 180 -3.17 -17.27 -7.64
CA PRO A 180 -4.07 -18.34 -7.19
C PRO A 180 -3.85 -19.65 -7.95
N ALA A 181 -3.78 -19.59 -9.29
CA ALA A 181 -3.53 -20.77 -10.13
C ALA A 181 -2.11 -21.33 -9.90
N THR A 182 -1.12 -20.47 -9.75
CA THR A 182 0.28 -20.84 -9.46
C THR A 182 0.38 -21.56 -8.12
N ALA A 183 -0.27 -21.06 -7.08
CA ALA A 183 -0.28 -21.64 -5.73
C ALA A 183 -0.95 -23.02 -5.73
N LEU A 184 -2.07 -23.18 -6.45
CA LEU A 184 -2.73 -24.47 -6.63
C LEU A 184 -1.84 -25.48 -7.37
N ALA A 185 -1.18 -25.06 -8.44
CA ALA A 185 -0.26 -25.93 -9.16
C ALA A 185 0.94 -26.35 -8.30
N ARG A 186 1.46 -25.46 -7.45
CA ARG A 186 2.53 -25.78 -6.47
C ARG A 186 2.04 -26.79 -5.44
N ALA A 187 0.85 -26.61 -4.86
CA ALA A 187 0.25 -27.55 -3.93
C ALA A 187 0.07 -28.93 -4.57
N ALA A 188 -0.52 -29.02 -5.76
CA ALA A 188 -0.72 -30.28 -6.48
C ALA A 188 0.59 -31.00 -6.86
N ARG A 189 1.69 -30.28 -7.06
CA ARG A 189 3.03 -30.89 -7.27
C ARG A 189 3.61 -31.43 -5.97
N ARG A 190 3.35 -30.77 -4.84
CA ARG A 190 3.76 -31.23 -3.50
C ARG A 190 3.07 -32.56 -3.16
N ASP A 191 1.74 -32.62 -3.34
CA ASP A 191 0.95 -33.84 -3.06
C ASP A 191 1.44 -35.05 -3.87
N ARG A 192 1.88 -34.84 -5.11
CA ARG A 192 2.44 -35.92 -5.96
C ARG A 192 3.83 -36.40 -5.55
N ARG A 193 4.56 -35.62 -4.72
CA ARG A 193 5.87 -35.98 -4.20
C ARG A 193 5.82 -36.66 -2.82
N VAL A 194 4.64 -37.08 -2.37
CA VAL A 194 4.39 -37.73 -1.07
C VAL A 194 5.09 -39.08 -0.99
N GLY A 195 6.30 -39.06 -0.49
CA GLY A 195 7.22 -40.12 -0.08
C GLY A 195 8.37 -39.51 0.73
N VAL A 196 8.53 -38.19 0.68
CA VAL A 196 9.44 -37.42 1.52
C VAL A 196 8.56 -36.58 2.43
N ALA A 197 8.79 -36.59 3.74
CA ALA A 197 8.08 -35.80 4.73
C ALA A 197 7.96 -34.35 4.24
N VAL A 198 6.82 -34.03 3.61
CA VAL A 198 6.54 -32.68 3.13
C VAL A 198 6.45 -31.81 4.37
N ARG A 199 7.26 -30.77 4.45
CA ARG A 199 7.10 -29.74 5.45
C ARG A 199 5.72 -29.12 5.22
N ALA A 200 4.75 -29.50 6.05
CA ALA A 200 3.39 -28.93 6.07
C ALA A 200 3.39 -27.42 6.35
N ASP A 201 4.57 -26.85 6.55
CA ASP A 201 4.84 -25.52 7.05
C ASP A 201 5.26 -24.49 5.98
N GLU A 202 5.31 -24.89 4.69
CA GLU A 202 5.64 -23.93 3.64
C GLU A 202 4.43 -23.05 3.27
N PRO A 203 4.63 -21.71 3.14
CA PRO A 203 3.55 -20.83 2.71
C PRO A 203 3.08 -21.18 1.28
N PRO A 204 1.82 -20.90 0.94
CA PRO A 204 1.25 -21.13 -0.40
C PRO A 204 2.04 -20.43 -1.52
N VAL A 205 2.58 -19.24 -1.21
CA VAL A 205 3.42 -18.42 -2.09
C VAL A 205 4.63 -17.89 -1.32
N THR A 206 5.62 -17.37 -2.00
CA THR A 206 6.78 -16.74 -1.35
C THR A 206 6.41 -15.41 -0.68
N VAL A 207 7.20 -14.99 0.31
CA VAL A 207 6.98 -13.71 1.01
C VAL A 207 6.94 -12.51 0.06
N PRO A 208 7.84 -12.36 -0.94
CA PRO A 208 7.73 -11.29 -1.93
C PRO A 208 6.45 -11.34 -2.78
N GLU A 209 5.97 -12.55 -3.13
CA GLU A 209 4.71 -12.72 -3.85
C GLU A 209 3.50 -12.32 -2.98
N ALA A 210 3.52 -12.64 -1.69
CA ALA A 210 2.48 -12.21 -0.75
C ALA A 210 2.42 -10.69 -0.62
N TYR A 211 3.55 -10.00 -0.48
CA TYR A 211 3.58 -8.53 -0.49
C TYR A 211 3.16 -7.93 -1.83
N ALA A 212 3.52 -8.54 -2.96
CA ALA A 212 3.06 -8.08 -4.26
C ALA A 212 1.53 -8.19 -4.40
N LEU A 213 0.93 -9.26 -3.84
CA LEU A 213 -0.51 -9.47 -3.81
C LEU A 213 -1.21 -8.42 -2.93
N THR A 214 -0.74 -8.20 -1.70
CA THR A 214 -1.36 -7.23 -0.78
C THR A 214 -1.30 -5.81 -1.34
N HIS A 215 -0.13 -5.36 -1.76
CA HIS A 215 0.05 -4.02 -2.33
C HIS A 215 -0.76 -3.82 -3.61
N SER A 216 -0.88 -4.84 -4.47
CA SER A 216 -1.74 -4.76 -5.66
C SER A 216 -3.18 -4.49 -5.29
N SER A 217 -3.71 -5.18 -4.28
CA SER A 217 -5.09 -4.95 -3.83
C SER A 217 -5.31 -3.54 -3.30
N PHE A 218 -4.32 -2.98 -2.57
CA PHE A 218 -4.39 -1.62 -2.02
C PHE A 218 -4.48 -0.57 -3.12
N TYR A 219 -3.61 -0.66 -4.13
CA TYR A 219 -3.56 0.35 -5.20
C TYR A 219 -4.70 0.20 -6.21
N LEU A 220 -5.14 -1.02 -6.53
CA LEU A 220 -6.28 -1.24 -7.43
C LEU A 220 -7.59 -0.73 -6.83
N SER A 221 -7.78 -0.92 -5.52
CA SER A 221 -9.01 -0.52 -4.82
C SER A 221 -8.95 0.88 -4.21
N ASP A 222 -7.84 1.62 -4.36
CA ASP A 222 -7.60 2.87 -3.65
C ASP A 222 -7.87 2.72 -2.13
N PHE A 223 -7.28 1.69 -1.53
CA PHE A 223 -7.50 1.34 -0.12
C PHE A 223 -8.98 1.15 0.21
N ALA A 224 -9.61 0.24 -0.51
CA ALA A 224 -11.03 -0.16 -0.37
C ALA A 224 -12.06 0.95 -0.67
N ARG A 225 -11.68 2.04 -1.34
CA ARG A 225 -12.64 3.07 -1.79
C ARG A 225 -13.39 2.70 -3.05
N THR A 226 -12.79 1.89 -3.88
CA THR A 226 -13.37 1.40 -5.13
C THR A 226 -13.23 -0.11 -5.20
N GLY A 227 -14.00 -0.76 -6.05
CA GLY A 227 -13.74 -2.17 -6.36
C GLY A 227 -12.39 -2.33 -7.05
N PRO A 228 -11.72 -3.49 -6.91
CA PRO A 228 -10.38 -3.72 -7.44
C PRO A 228 -10.33 -3.83 -8.97
N GLY A 229 -11.47 -3.84 -9.68
CA GLY A 229 -11.53 -3.92 -11.14
C GLY A 229 -10.94 -5.20 -11.73
N LEU A 230 -10.92 -6.29 -10.97
CA LEU A 230 -10.39 -7.58 -11.41
C LEU A 230 -11.35 -8.29 -12.38
N PRO A 231 -10.85 -9.16 -13.28
CA PRO A 231 -11.67 -10.01 -14.13
C PRO A 231 -12.65 -10.86 -13.33
N GLU A 232 -13.75 -11.29 -14.00
CA GLU A 232 -14.74 -12.18 -13.39
C GLU A 232 -14.10 -13.46 -12.82
N GLY A 233 -14.51 -13.84 -11.63
CA GLY A 233 -13.96 -15.01 -10.92
C GLY A 233 -12.59 -14.80 -10.25
N ALA A 234 -11.83 -13.79 -10.64
CA ALA A 234 -10.50 -13.54 -10.06
C ALA A 234 -10.58 -13.12 -8.58
N VAL A 235 -11.61 -12.40 -8.19
CA VAL A 235 -11.84 -12.01 -6.78
C VAL A 235 -12.00 -13.23 -5.89
N ALA A 236 -12.82 -14.21 -6.30
CA ALA A 236 -13.04 -15.44 -5.53
C ALA A 236 -11.74 -16.25 -5.41
N ALA A 237 -10.99 -16.41 -6.52
CA ALA A 237 -9.73 -17.14 -6.50
C ALA A 237 -8.66 -16.44 -5.64
N ALA A 238 -8.59 -15.09 -5.67
CA ALA A 238 -7.73 -14.32 -4.81
C ALA A 238 -8.13 -14.44 -3.34
N ALA A 239 -9.43 -14.41 -3.03
CA ALA A 239 -9.97 -14.59 -1.68
C ALA A 239 -9.58 -15.96 -1.09
N ASP A 240 -9.67 -17.05 -1.84
CA ASP A 240 -9.24 -18.39 -1.42
C ASP A 240 -7.73 -18.44 -1.12
N LEU A 241 -6.91 -17.76 -1.93
CA LEU A 241 -5.47 -17.69 -1.68
C LEU A 241 -5.18 -16.87 -0.42
N VAL A 242 -5.85 -15.73 -0.25
CA VAL A 242 -5.72 -14.85 0.93
C VAL A 242 -6.11 -15.60 2.21
N ALA A 243 -7.20 -16.39 2.20
CA ALA A 243 -7.63 -17.20 3.34
C ALA A 243 -6.53 -18.19 3.76
N ARG A 244 -5.95 -18.93 2.80
CA ARG A 244 -4.83 -19.85 3.07
C ARG A 244 -3.56 -19.16 3.58
N LEU A 245 -3.28 -17.96 3.08
CA LEU A 245 -2.15 -17.16 3.55
C LEU A 245 -2.40 -16.65 4.97
N LEU A 246 -3.60 -16.19 5.30
CA LEU A 246 -3.99 -15.80 6.66
C LEU A 246 -3.84 -16.95 7.64
N GLU A 247 -4.34 -18.15 7.29
CA GLU A 247 -4.16 -19.35 8.12
C GLU A 247 -2.67 -19.61 8.39
N HIS A 248 -1.83 -19.52 7.37
CA HIS A 248 -0.37 -19.68 7.53
C HIS A 248 0.22 -18.58 8.42
N CYS A 249 -0.12 -17.31 8.19
CA CYS A 249 0.39 -16.17 8.97
C CYS A 249 -0.02 -16.27 10.45
N VAL A 250 -1.25 -16.66 10.75
CA VAL A 250 -1.74 -16.88 12.14
C VAL A 250 -0.99 -18.00 12.82
N ARG A 251 -0.77 -19.13 12.11
CA ARG A 251 -0.03 -20.29 12.65
C ARG A 251 1.41 -19.96 13.01
N HIS A 252 2.05 -19.06 12.25
CA HIS A 252 3.47 -18.72 12.39
C HIS A 252 3.72 -17.34 13.02
N ASP A 253 2.70 -16.69 13.55
CA ASP A 253 2.79 -15.35 14.12
C ASP A 253 3.47 -14.34 13.17
N TRP A 254 3.08 -14.34 11.89
CA TRP A 254 3.54 -13.36 10.90
C TRP A 254 2.60 -12.16 10.89
N TRP A 255 2.81 -11.27 11.85
CA TRP A 255 1.88 -10.17 12.18
C TRP A 255 1.75 -9.13 11.06
N ASP A 256 2.86 -8.78 10.42
CA ASP A 256 2.90 -7.79 9.34
C ASP A 256 2.02 -8.22 8.17
N LEU A 257 2.29 -9.41 7.63
CA LEU A 257 1.50 -9.99 6.56
C LEU A 257 0.06 -10.30 6.97
N ALA A 258 -0.19 -10.72 8.22
CA ALA A 258 -1.55 -10.94 8.69
C ALA A 258 -2.38 -9.66 8.61
N ALA A 259 -1.83 -8.52 9.06
CA ALA A 259 -2.52 -7.24 8.96
C ALA A 259 -2.75 -6.80 7.51
N GLU A 260 -1.75 -6.96 6.63
CA GLU A 260 -1.89 -6.62 5.21
C GLU A 260 -2.90 -7.53 4.47
N LEU A 261 -2.96 -8.81 4.81
CA LEU A 261 -3.91 -9.74 4.20
C LEU A 261 -5.36 -9.49 4.67
N VAL A 262 -5.57 -9.08 5.93
CA VAL A 262 -6.89 -8.60 6.38
C VAL A 262 -7.31 -7.36 5.61
N MET A 263 -6.40 -6.39 5.42
CA MET A 263 -6.66 -5.23 4.55
C MET A 263 -6.99 -5.67 3.12
N THR A 264 -6.29 -6.69 2.60
CA THR A 264 -6.55 -7.25 1.27
C THR A 264 -7.97 -7.80 1.15
N GLN A 265 -8.48 -8.52 2.18
CA GLN A 265 -9.88 -8.96 2.18
C GLN A 265 -10.85 -7.77 2.04
N VAL A 266 -10.63 -6.69 2.80
CA VAL A 266 -11.45 -5.47 2.70
C VAL A 266 -11.35 -4.84 1.31
N CYS A 267 -10.14 -4.77 0.74
CA CYS A 267 -9.89 -4.24 -0.60
C CYS A 267 -10.55 -5.08 -1.71
N LEU A 268 -10.72 -6.37 -1.49
CA LEU A 268 -11.46 -7.28 -2.38
C LEU A 268 -12.99 -7.19 -2.19
N GLY A 269 -13.48 -6.35 -1.27
CA GLY A 269 -14.90 -6.19 -0.97
C GLY A 269 -15.48 -7.28 -0.07
N LEU A 270 -14.64 -8.00 0.70
CA LEU A 270 -15.06 -9.05 1.60
C LEU A 270 -15.32 -8.50 3.01
N ASP A 271 -16.25 -9.10 3.73
CA ASP A 271 -16.41 -8.91 5.17
C ASP A 271 -15.31 -9.69 5.91
N ALA A 272 -14.16 -9.03 6.12
CA ALA A 272 -13.00 -9.67 6.71
C ALA A 272 -13.26 -10.21 8.14
N LEU A 273 -14.11 -9.55 8.93
CA LEU A 273 -14.47 -10.03 10.27
C LEU A 273 -15.52 -11.16 10.24
N GLY A 274 -16.25 -11.29 9.15
CA GLY A 274 -17.17 -12.39 8.90
C GLY A 274 -16.48 -13.66 8.38
N THR A 275 -15.20 -13.60 8.00
CA THR A 275 -14.42 -14.79 7.63
C THR A 275 -13.68 -15.36 8.85
N PRO A 276 -13.62 -16.71 9.01
CA PRO A 276 -12.89 -17.32 10.12
C PRO A 276 -11.41 -16.92 10.16
N GLU A 277 -10.76 -16.84 9.00
CA GLU A 277 -9.33 -16.52 8.87
C GLU A 277 -9.04 -15.06 9.18
N GLY A 278 -9.90 -14.14 8.74
CA GLY A 278 -9.78 -12.72 9.04
C GLY A 278 -10.01 -12.44 10.53
N ALA A 279 -11.04 -13.04 11.13
CA ALA A 279 -11.27 -12.93 12.57
C ALA A 279 -10.09 -13.50 13.38
N ALA A 280 -9.58 -14.69 13.01
CA ALA A 280 -8.42 -15.31 13.66
C ALA A 280 -7.16 -14.44 13.54
N ALA A 281 -6.95 -13.75 12.39
CA ALA A 281 -5.83 -12.84 12.19
C ALA A 281 -5.93 -11.61 13.09
N VAL A 282 -7.11 -11.00 13.22
CA VAL A 282 -7.35 -9.88 14.12
C VAL A 282 -7.09 -10.29 15.58
N ASP A 283 -7.54 -11.47 15.99
CA ASP A 283 -7.28 -12.00 17.32
C ASP A 283 -5.78 -12.29 17.55
N CYS A 284 -5.08 -12.82 16.54
CA CYS A 284 -3.63 -13.02 16.60
C CYS A 284 -2.90 -11.68 16.84
N LEU A 285 -3.24 -10.65 16.09
CA LEU A 285 -2.69 -9.30 16.26
C LEU A 285 -3.04 -8.70 17.63
N ALA A 286 -4.26 -8.91 18.12
CA ALA A 286 -4.69 -8.44 19.44
C ALA A 286 -3.91 -9.10 20.58
N ARG A 287 -3.55 -10.38 20.44
CA ARG A 287 -2.67 -11.08 21.39
C ARG A 287 -1.22 -10.62 21.31
N ALA A 288 -0.73 -10.32 20.09
CA ALA A 288 0.63 -9.85 19.88
C ALA A 288 0.86 -8.40 20.34
N GLN A 289 -0.22 -7.59 20.40
CA GLN A 289 -0.15 -6.20 20.82
C GLN A 289 0.36 -6.08 22.27
N ARG A 290 1.39 -5.28 22.45
CA ARG A 290 1.99 -5.00 23.77
C ARG A 290 1.15 -4.01 24.58
N PRO A 291 1.37 -3.93 25.90
CA PRO A 291 0.65 -2.98 26.76
C PRO A 291 0.84 -1.51 26.35
N ASP A 292 1.96 -1.16 25.71
CA ASP A 292 2.19 0.19 25.18
C ASP A 292 1.44 0.48 23.86
N GLY A 293 0.79 -0.52 23.29
CA GLY A 293 0.00 -0.43 22.05
C GLY A 293 0.74 -0.83 20.78
N SER A 294 2.04 -1.13 20.84
CA SER A 294 2.83 -1.53 19.66
C SER A 294 2.63 -3.00 19.27
N LEU A 295 2.89 -3.30 18.01
CA LEU A 295 3.24 -4.64 17.53
C LEU A 295 4.77 -4.77 17.53
N PRO A 296 5.35 -5.81 18.17
CA PRO A 296 6.78 -5.80 18.48
C PRO A 296 7.71 -6.11 17.30
N GLY A 297 7.18 -6.26 16.11
CA GLY A 297 7.96 -6.59 14.90
C GLY A 297 7.08 -7.23 13.84
N ARG A 298 7.68 -7.71 12.75
CA ARG A 298 6.94 -8.33 11.64
C ARG A 298 6.41 -9.71 11.97
N SER A 299 7.08 -10.41 12.90
CA SER A 299 6.70 -11.77 13.32
C SER A 299 7.26 -12.08 14.70
N ALA A 300 6.83 -13.19 15.28
CA ALA A 300 7.40 -13.69 16.54
C ALA A 300 8.91 -13.93 16.46
N ALA A 301 9.42 -14.34 15.29
CA ALA A 301 10.85 -14.59 15.07
C ALA A 301 11.70 -13.32 15.03
N THR A 302 11.09 -12.18 14.62
CA THR A 302 11.78 -10.88 14.44
C THR A 302 11.33 -9.83 15.46
N ARG A 303 10.70 -10.27 16.55
CA ARG A 303 10.16 -9.34 17.56
C ARG A 303 11.26 -8.59 18.31
N ALA A 304 11.04 -7.30 18.50
CA ALA A 304 11.87 -6.47 19.36
C ALA A 304 11.70 -6.84 20.84
N SER A 305 12.80 -6.76 21.61
CA SER A 305 12.77 -6.91 23.05
C SER A 305 12.30 -5.60 23.74
N ALA A 306 11.64 -5.72 24.89
CA ALA A 306 11.37 -4.55 25.74
C ALA A 306 12.64 -3.90 26.29
N ALA A 307 13.75 -4.66 26.34
CA ALA A 307 15.04 -4.18 26.76
C ALA A 307 15.85 -3.50 25.65
N ASP A 308 15.38 -3.53 24.39
CA ASP A 308 16.06 -2.87 23.30
C ASP A 308 16.08 -1.35 23.48
N PRO A 309 17.16 -0.67 23.06
CA PRO A 309 17.18 0.79 23.06
C PRO A 309 15.95 1.36 22.32
N PRO A 310 15.36 2.46 22.77
CA PRO A 310 14.10 2.99 22.22
C PRO A 310 14.13 3.23 20.71
N ALA A 311 15.29 3.57 20.14
CA ALA A 311 15.44 3.76 18.70
C ALA A 311 15.42 2.43 17.94
N ALA A 312 16.10 1.41 18.46
CA ALA A 312 16.12 0.05 17.87
C ALA A 312 14.73 -0.59 17.96
N TYR A 313 14.08 -0.45 19.13
CA TYR A 313 12.70 -0.91 19.31
C TYR A 313 11.75 -0.25 18.30
N PHE A 314 11.81 1.08 18.15
CA PHE A 314 11.00 1.80 17.18
C PHE A 314 11.26 1.30 15.76
N ALA A 315 12.51 1.17 15.35
CA ALA A 315 12.88 0.73 14.01
C ALA A 315 12.29 -0.66 13.66
N THR A 316 12.16 -1.54 14.64
CA THR A 316 11.60 -2.89 14.45
C THR A 316 10.07 -2.90 14.51
N ALA A 317 9.45 -2.11 15.38
CA ALA A 317 8.03 -2.19 15.71
C ALA A 317 7.14 -1.25 14.88
N TYR A 318 7.68 -0.13 14.35
CA TYR A 318 6.85 0.95 13.80
C TYR A 318 6.04 0.51 12.58
N HIS A 319 6.63 -0.24 11.66
CA HIS A 319 5.97 -0.62 10.40
C HIS A 319 4.73 -1.46 10.66
N THR A 320 4.88 -2.58 11.37
CA THR A 320 3.76 -3.47 11.68
C THR A 320 2.69 -2.80 12.53
N THR A 321 3.10 -1.92 13.46
CA THR A 321 2.14 -1.11 14.26
C THR A 321 1.35 -0.17 13.35
N LEU A 322 2.00 0.47 12.37
CA LEU A 322 1.37 1.39 11.42
C LEU A 322 0.43 0.65 10.46
N VAL A 323 0.86 -0.48 9.90
CA VAL A 323 0.02 -1.32 9.03
C VAL A 323 -1.21 -1.84 9.79
N THR A 324 -1.03 -2.28 11.04
CA THR A 324 -2.14 -2.70 11.90
C THR A 324 -3.10 -1.53 12.20
N ALA A 325 -2.58 -0.32 12.43
CA ALA A 325 -3.44 0.87 12.59
C ALA A 325 -4.27 1.13 11.34
N LEU A 326 -3.65 1.07 10.15
CA LEU A 326 -4.33 1.24 8.87
C LEU A 326 -5.40 0.16 8.66
N MET A 327 -5.09 -1.10 8.97
CA MET A 327 -6.05 -2.21 8.95
C MET A 327 -7.28 -1.90 9.82
N THR A 328 -7.08 -1.41 11.05
CA THR A 328 -8.22 -1.10 11.94
C THR A 328 -9.08 0.05 11.43
N LEU A 329 -8.49 1.04 10.75
CA LEU A 329 -9.24 2.12 10.11
C LEU A 329 -10.09 1.60 8.94
N LEU A 330 -9.55 0.74 8.09
CA LEU A 330 -10.28 0.14 6.98
C LEU A 330 -11.44 -0.73 7.46
N LEU A 331 -11.22 -1.57 8.48
CA LEU A 331 -12.27 -2.40 9.08
C LEU A 331 -13.37 -1.54 9.73
N GLY A 332 -12.99 -0.45 10.40
CA GLY A 332 -13.95 0.48 10.99
C GLY A 332 -14.84 1.16 9.94
N ALA A 333 -14.26 1.58 8.83
CA ALA A 333 -14.99 2.20 7.74
C ALA A 333 -15.91 1.20 7.00
N ALA A 334 -15.47 -0.04 6.78
CA ALA A 334 -16.25 -1.08 6.13
C ALA A 334 -17.47 -1.51 6.96
N GLY A 335 -17.39 -1.44 8.30
CA GLY A 335 -18.50 -1.75 9.21
C GLY A 335 -19.53 -0.64 9.37
N THR A 336 -19.30 0.55 8.82
CA THR A 336 -20.26 1.66 8.85
C THR A 336 -21.11 1.59 7.58
N PRO A 337 -22.46 1.43 7.66
CA PRO A 337 -23.30 1.49 6.47
C PRO A 337 -23.13 2.86 5.81
N GLY A 338 -22.43 2.89 4.69
CA GLY A 338 -22.31 4.13 3.89
C GLY A 338 -23.70 4.61 3.45
N PRO A 339 -23.92 5.91 3.24
CA PRO A 339 -25.10 6.38 2.55
C PRO A 339 -25.18 5.66 1.21
N ALA A 340 -26.32 5.03 0.92
CA ALA A 340 -26.56 4.23 -0.28
C ALA A 340 -25.94 4.93 -1.50
N GLY A 341 -25.01 4.25 -2.16
CA GLY A 341 -24.12 4.82 -3.15
C GLY A 341 -24.86 5.65 -4.19
N THR A 342 -24.55 6.94 -4.24
CA THR A 342 -24.81 7.74 -5.43
C THR A 342 -23.97 7.12 -6.55
N PRO A 343 -24.57 6.74 -7.71
CA PRO A 343 -23.77 6.24 -8.84
C PRO A 343 -22.69 7.28 -9.14
N GLY A 344 -21.43 6.83 -9.19
CA GLY A 344 -20.32 7.70 -9.53
C GLY A 344 -20.61 8.47 -10.82
N PRO A 345 -20.11 9.71 -10.97
CA PRO A 345 -20.32 10.47 -12.18
C PRO A 345 -19.82 9.64 -13.37
N ALA A 346 -20.74 9.37 -14.29
CA ALA A 346 -20.41 8.76 -15.58
C ALA A 346 -19.22 9.51 -16.16
N GLY A 347 -18.17 8.75 -16.54
CA GLY A 347 -16.94 9.30 -17.04
C GLY A 347 -17.18 10.43 -18.02
N THR A 348 -16.55 11.57 -17.78
CA THR A 348 -16.59 12.71 -18.69
C THR A 348 -16.10 12.22 -20.04
N PRO A 349 -16.89 12.35 -21.15
CA PRO A 349 -16.40 11.99 -22.49
C PRO A 349 -15.18 12.84 -22.80
N GLY A 350 -14.10 12.19 -23.17
CA GLY A 350 -12.91 12.89 -23.67
C GLY A 350 -13.28 13.81 -24.84
N PRO A 351 -12.48 14.86 -25.10
CA PRO A 351 -12.77 15.80 -26.17
C PRO A 351 -12.88 15.03 -27.51
N ALA A 352 -14.00 15.24 -28.18
CA ALA A 352 -14.28 14.65 -29.49
C ALA A 352 -13.17 15.01 -30.49
N ASP A 353 -12.59 13.99 -31.09
CA ASP A 353 -11.60 14.07 -32.16
C ASP A 353 -12.27 14.67 -33.39
N THR A 354 -12.21 16.00 -33.55
CA THR A 354 -12.64 16.69 -34.76
C THR A 354 -11.61 16.47 -35.86
N ARG A 355 -11.62 15.28 -36.48
CA ARG A 355 -11.01 15.11 -37.81
C ARG A 355 -11.94 15.68 -38.84
N GLY A 356 -11.55 16.85 -39.34
CA GLY A 356 -12.20 17.50 -40.46
C GLY A 356 -12.19 16.62 -41.68
N THR A 357 -13.37 16.39 -42.20
CA THR A 357 -13.60 15.90 -43.56
C THR A 357 -13.10 16.95 -44.57
N ALA A 358 -11.94 16.74 -45.17
CA ALA A 358 -11.51 17.49 -46.35
C ALA A 358 -12.11 16.87 -47.57
N ASP A 359 -12.87 17.67 -48.27
CA ASP A 359 -13.62 17.45 -49.49
C ASP A 359 -12.66 17.19 -50.66
N THR A 360 -12.88 16.10 -51.39
CA THR A 360 -12.19 15.78 -52.64
C THR A 360 -12.87 16.47 -53.80
N ARG A 361 -12.20 17.42 -54.46
CA ARG A 361 -12.45 17.78 -55.85
C ARG A 361 -11.15 18.04 -56.60
N GLY A 362 -10.86 17.16 -57.49
CA GLY A 362 -10.21 17.07 -58.73
C GLY A 362 -9.48 18.26 -59.30
N THR A 363 -8.36 17.94 -59.91
CA THR A 363 -8.12 18.19 -61.36
C THR A 363 -6.82 17.49 -61.74
N ALA A 364 -6.87 16.93 -62.93
CA ALA A 364 -5.82 16.18 -63.64
C ALA A 364 -4.75 17.08 -64.27
N GLU A 365 -3.74 16.40 -64.87
CA GLU A 365 -2.70 16.84 -65.85
C GLU A 365 -1.37 17.29 -65.22
N THR A 366 -0.22 16.88 -65.62
CA THR A 366 0.38 16.26 -66.79
C THR A 366 1.87 16.01 -66.50
N ARG A 367 2.37 14.90 -67.00
CA ARG A 367 3.71 14.65 -67.60
C ARG A 367 4.93 15.45 -67.13
N GLY A 368 6.01 14.73 -66.89
CA GLY A 368 7.36 15.21 -67.13
C GLY A 368 8.44 14.26 -66.61
N ALA A 369 9.11 13.63 -67.54
CA ALA A 369 10.15 12.62 -67.39
C ALA A 369 11.53 13.20 -67.01
N ALA A 370 12.46 12.27 -66.75
CA ALA A 370 13.93 12.32 -66.79
C ALA A 370 14.63 12.56 -65.45
N ALA A 371 15.32 11.58 -64.88
CA ALA A 371 16.59 10.98 -65.21
C ALA A 371 17.77 11.62 -64.44
N ALA A 372 18.51 10.71 -63.82
CA ALA A 372 19.94 10.72 -63.57
C ALA A 372 20.56 11.68 -62.49
N GLY A 373 21.32 11.02 -61.63
CA GLY A 373 22.30 11.59 -60.73
C GLY A 373 22.43 10.78 -59.45
#